data_ff2a88cc4e0527aafd3f19d40492ac4e
#
_entry.id   ff2a88cc4e0527aafd3f19d40492ac4e
#
_cell.length_a   1.000
_cell.length_b   1.000
_cell.length_c   1.000
_cell.angle_alpha   90.00
_cell.angle_beta   90.00
_cell.angle_gamma   90.00
#
_symmetry.space_group_name_H-M   'P 1'
#
loop_
_entity.id
_entity.type
_entity.pdbx_description
1 polymer ?
#
loop_
_entity_poly.entity_id
_entity_poly.type
_entity_poly.pdbx_seq_one_letter_code
_entity_poly.pdbx_strand_id
1 'polypeptide(L)'
;MLSMSYDTGEVHVMEKLNELVTFIAKSLVDSPEKVEVREVSGEQTTVLELKVAPEDLGKIIGKQGKTAKAIRTILGAAAAKMRKRAVLEILE
;
A
#
# COMPACT_ATOMS: atom_id res chain seq x y z
N MET A 1 17.95 -19.53 14.13
CA MET A 1 16.57 -19.93 14.36
C MET A 1 15.75 -18.82 14.98
N LEU A 2 16.11 -18.43 16.19
CA LEU A 2 15.33 -17.42 16.87
C LEU A 2 15.39 -16.07 16.17
N SER A 3 16.54 -15.73 15.63
CA SER A 3 16.69 -14.46 14.94
C SER A 3 15.77 -14.35 13.73
N MET A 4 15.45 -15.47 13.12
CA MET A 4 14.56 -15.48 11.98
C MET A 4 13.15 -15.07 12.35
N SER A 5 12.76 -15.30 13.59
CA SER A 5 11.42 -14.94 14.06
C SER A 5 11.20 -13.44 14.06
N TYR A 6 12.21 -12.66 14.41
CA TYR A 6 12.07 -11.21 14.46
C TYR A 6 11.91 -10.63 13.07
N ASP A 7 12.82 -11.05 12.21
CA ASP A 7 12.82 -10.53 10.84
C ASP A 7 11.55 -10.91 10.14
N THR A 8 11.08 -12.13 10.37
CA THR A 8 9.84 -12.61 9.78
C THR A 8 8.67 -11.72 10.15
N GLY A 9 8.62 -11.24 11.40
CA GLY A 9 7.54 -10.40 11.84
C GLY A 9 7.45 -9.09 11.06
N GLU A 10 8.59 -8.42 10.89
CA GLU A 10 8.61 -7.15 10.17
C GLU A 10 8.31 -7.32 8.69
N VAL A 11 8.98 -8.28 8.07
CA VAL A 11 8.79 -8.57 6.65
C VAL A 11 7.34 -8.95 6.39
N HIS A 12 6.75 -9.75 7.26
CA HIS A 12 5.36 -10.17 7.12
C HIS A 12 4.40 -8.99 7.14
N VAL A 13 4.63 -8.03 8.02
CA VAL A 13 3.79 -6.84 8.11
C VAL A 13 3.83 -6.07 6.80
N MET A 14 5.03 -5.84 6.28
CA MET A 14 5.19 -5.09 5.05
C MET A 14 4.56 -5.81 3.87
N GLU A 15 4.75 -7.12 3.80
CA GLU A 15 4.14 -7.91 2.74
C GLU A 15 2.63 -7.85 2.79
N LYS A 16 2.05 -7.91 3.98
CA LYS A 16 0.60 -7.85 4.12
C LYS A 16 0.04 -6.50 3.74
N LEU A 17 0.73 -5.43 4.11
CA LEU A 17 0.30 -4.09 3.73
C LEU A 17 0.41 -3.90 2.22
N ASN A 18 1.47 -4.42 1.61
CA ASN A 18 1.63 -4.38 0.17
C ASN A 18 0.51 -5.15 -0.51
N GLU A 19 0.21 -6.36 -0.02
CA GLU A 19 -0.86 -7.18 -0.58
C GLU A 19 -2.21 -6.49 -0.48
N LEU A 20 -2.46 -5.81 0.63
CA LEU A 20 -3.70 -5.08 0.82
C LEU A 20 -3.87 -3.99 -0.23
N VAL A 21 -2.85 -3.15 -0.37
CA VAL A 21 -2.90 -2.06 -1.35
C VAL A 21 -3.00 -2.61 -2.77
N THR A 22 -2.24 -3.65 -3.06
CA THR A 22 -2.26 -4.28 -4.38
C THR A 22 -3.64 -4.83 -4.70
N PHE A 23 -4.26 -5.51 -3.75
CA PHE A 23 -5.59 -6.07 -3.94
C PHE A 23 -6.62 -4.98 -4.21
N ILE A 24 -6.58 -3.93 -3.40
CA ILE A 24 -7.52 -2.82 -3.57
C ILE A 24 -7.34 -2.17 -4.95
N ALA A 25 -6.11 -1.87 -5.31
CA ALA A 25 -5.83 -1.21 -6.59
C ALA A 25 -6.27 -2.08 -7.77
N LYS A 26 -5.93 -3.36 -7.74
CA LYS A 26 -6.32 -4.26 -8.83
C LYS A 26 -7.83 -4.41 -8.95
N SER A 27 -8.53 -4.25 -7.84
CA SER A 27 -9.99 -4.35 -7.82
C SER A 27 -10.66 -3.14 -8.44
N LEU A 28 -9.97 -2.01 -8.53
CA LEU A 28 -10.53 -0.75 -8.99
C LEU A 28 -10.20 -0.41 -10.44
N VAL A 29 -9.08 -0.93 -10.95
CA VAL A 29 -8.57 -0.51 -12.25
C VAL A 29 -9.02 -1.44 -13.38
N ASP A 30 -8.91 -0.93 -14.61
CA ASP A 30 -9.21 -1.73 -15.79
C ASP A 30 -8.02 -2.54 -16.26
N SER A 31 -6.81 -2.11 -15.92
CA SER A 31 -5.56 -2.79 -16.30
C SER A 31 -4.81 -3.27 -15.07
N PRO A 32 -5.31 -4.31 -14.39
CA PRO A 32 -4.68 -4.78 -13.17
C PRO A 32 -3.26 -5.28 -13.36
N GLU A 33 -2.91 -5.70 -14.56
CA GLU A 33 -1.56 -6.17 -14.84
C GLU A 33 -0.53 -5.04 -14.76
N LYS A 34 -0.97 -3.79 -14.77
CA LYS A 34 -0.07 -2.64 -14.67
C LYS A 34 0.05 -2.08 -13.27
N VAL A 35 -0.64 -2.69 -12.31
CA VAL A 35 -0.53 -2.26 -10.92
C VAL A 35 0.80 -2.72 -10.34
N GLU A 36 1.53 -1.78 -9.77
CA GLU A 36 2.79 -2.08 -9.07
C GLU A 36 2.78 -1.36 -7.75
N VAL A 37 3.18 -2.05 -6.70
CA VAL A 37 3.33 -1.45 -5.39
C VAL A 37 4.77 -1.67 -4.95
N ARG A 38 5.45 -0.57 -4.66
CA ARG A 38 6.84 -0.62 -4.26
C ARG A 38 6.96 -0.11 -2.83
N GLU A 39 7.75 -0.82 -2.04
CA GLU A 39 7.96 -0.47 -0.64
C GLU A 39 9.27 0.29 -0.50
N VAL A 40 9.19 1.45 0.13
CA VAL A 40 10.38 2.23 0.44
C VAL A 40 10.42 2.38 1.95
N SER A 41 11.36 1.70 2.58
CA SER A 41 11.46 1.68 4.04
C SER A 41 12.26 2.86 4.56
N GLY A 42 11.67 3.59 5.50
CA GLY A 42 12.38 4.57 6.28
C GLY A 42 12.65 4.00 7.66
N GLU A 43 13.18 4.82 8.55
CA GLU A 43 13.49 4.37 9.89
C GLU A 43 12.24 3.99 10.68
N GLN A 44 11.20 4.79 10.56
CA GLN A 44 9.96 4.55 11.31
C GLN A 44 8.74 4.48 10.43
N THR A 45 8.88 4.81 9.18
CA THR A 45 7.76 4.89 8.26
C THR A 45 8.09 4.13 6.98
N THR A 46 7.15 3.33 6.52
CA THR A 46 7.25 2.68 5.23
C THR A 46 6.35 3.43 4.25
N VAL A 47 6.89 3.76 3.10
CA VAL A 47 6.11 4.38 2.03
C VAL A 47 5.77 3.30 1.02
N LEU A 48 4.50 3.18 0.72
CA LEU A 48 4.05 2.27 -0.33
C LEU A 48 3.74 3.12 -1.55
N GLU A 49 4.55 2.96 -2.59
CA GLU A 49 4.37 3.70 -3.83
C GLU A 49 3.52 2.87 -4.76
N LEU A 50 2.38 3.42 -5.11
CA LEU A 50 1.43 2.73 -6.00
C LEU A 50 1.49 3.34 -7.38
N LYS A 51 1.71 2.47 -8.36
CA LYS A 51 1.73 2.86 -9.77
C LYS A 51 0.67 2.06 -10.50
N VAL A 52 -0.10 2.76 -11.33
CA VAL A 52 -1.14 2.12 -12.16
C VAL A 52 -1.03 2.68 -13.57
N ALA A 53 -1.79 2.12 -14.50
CA ALA A 53 -1.84 2.67 -15.85
C ALA A 53 -2.33 4.11 -15.77
N PRO A 54 -1.77 5.02 -16.59
CA PRO A 54 -2.20 6.43 -16.55
C PRO A 54 -3.70 6.63 -16.69
N GLU A 55 -4.34 5.82 -17.52
CA GLU A 55 -5.77 5.94 -17.72
C GLU A 55 -6.59 5.45 -16.53
N ASP A 56 -5.95 4.73 -15.61
CA ASP A 56 -6.62 4.22 -14.41
C ASP A 56 -6.41 5.10 -13.18
N LEU A 57 -5.53 6.09 -13.29
CA LEU A 57 -5.18 6.93 -12.16
C LEU A 57 -6.41 7.58 -11.51
N GLY A 58 -7.34 8.05 -12.34
CA GLY A 58 -8.56 8.65 -11.82
C GLY A 58 -9.41 7.69 -11.00
N LYS A 59 -9.35 6.40 -11.30
CA LYS A 59 -10.10 5.40 -10.53
C LYS A 59 -9.52 5.19 -9.14
N ILE A 60 -8.20 5.37 -9.02
CA ILE A 60 -7.53 5.25 -7.73
C ILE A 60 -7.75 6.49 -6.88
N ILE A 61 -7.69 7.66 -7.52
CA ILE A 61 -7.89 8.92 -6.80
C ILE A 61 -9.35 9.08 -6.42
N GLY A 62 -10.23 8.81 -7.36
CA GLY A 62 -11.66 8.93 -7.14
C GLY A 62 -12.15 10.35 -7.15
N LYS A 63 -13.47 10.49 -7.12
CA LYS A 63 -14.11 11.80 -7.18
C LYS A 63 -13.70 12.61 -5.96
N GLN A 64 -13.13 13.78 -6.19
CA GLN A 64 -12.67 14.68 -5.13
C GLN A 64 -11.64 14.01 -4.19
N GLY A 65 -10.90 13.03 -4.71
CA GLY A 65 -9.88 12.35 -3.93
C GLY A 65 -10.40 11.37 -2.91
N LYS A 66 -11.68 11.05 -2.93
CA LYS A 66 -12.30 10.25 -1.88
C LYS A 66 -11.78 8.82 -1.82
N THR A 67 -11.52 8.22 -2.99
CA THR A 67 -11.04 6.85 -3.03
C THR A 67 -9.63 6.76 -2.45
N ALA A 68 -8.74 7.66 -2.88
CA ALA A 68 -7.38 7.67 -2.34
C ALA A 68 -7.39 7.91 -0.83
N LYS A 69 -8.25 8.81 -0.38
CA LYS A 69 -8.37 9.08 1.05
C LYS A 69 -8.82 7.84 1.82
N ALA A 70 -9.79 7.11 1.27
CA ALA A 70 -10.29 5.89 1.89
C ALA A 70 -9.19 4.83 1.95
N ILE A 71 -8.42 4.67 0.89
CA ILE A 71 -7.32 3.71 0.88
C ILE A 71 -6.29 4.08 1.94
N ARG A 72 -5.94 5.37 2.04
CA ARG A 72 -4.99 5.83 3.05
C ARG A 72 -5.50 5.57 4.46
N THR A 73 -6.79 5.77 4.69
CA THR A 73 -7.39 5.51 6.00
C THR A 73 -7.31 4.04 6.37
N ILE A 74 -7.64 3.16 5.43
CA ILE A 74 -7.59 1.72 5.67
C ILE A 74 -6.14 1.28 5.92
N LEU A 75 -5.23 1.75 5.09
CA LEU A 75 -3.82 1.41 5.23
C LEU A 75 -3.27 1.86 6.57
N GLY A 76 -3.60 3.09 6.97
CA GLY A 76 -3.15 3.62 8.24
C GLY A 76 -3.67 2.83 9.43
N ALA A 77 -4.94 2.42 9.37
CA ALA A 77 -5.54 1.62 10.43
C ALA A 77 -4.89 0.25 10.53
N ALA A 78 -4.65 -0.39 9.38
CA ALA A 78 -4.01 -1.70 9.37
C ALA A 78 -2.58 -1.62 9.90
N ALA A 79 -1.85 -0.60 9.49
CA ALA A 79 -0.48 -0.42 9.97
C ALA A 79 -0.44 -0.12 11.48
N ALA A 80 -1.36 0.72 11.94
CA ALA A 80 -1.42 1.06 13.36
C ALA A 80 -1.67 -0.16 14.23
N LYS A 81 -2.52 -1.07 13.78
CA LYS A 81 -2.78 -2.31 14.50
C LYS A 81 -1.49 -3.11 14.69
N MET A 82 -0.59 -3.01 13.76
CA MET A 82 0.68 -3.73 13.81
C MET A 82 1.80 -2.87 14.40
N ARG A 83 1.45 -1.70 14.94
CA ARG A 83 2.38 -0.74 15.53
C ARG A 83 3.41 -0.26 14.52
N LYS A 84 2.99 -0.10 13.29
CA LYS A 84 3.82 0.40 12.22
C LYS A 84 3.18 1.65 11.65
N ARG A 85 3.96 2.39 10.89
CA ARG A 85 3.47 3.56 10.19
C ARG A 85 3.67 3.36 8.70
N ALA A 86 2.60 3.46 7.95
CA ALA A 86 2.66 3.29 6.51
C ALA A 86 1.95 4.44 5.83
N VAL A 87 2.56 4.92 4.77
CA VAL A 87 2.05 6.03 3.98
C VAL A 87 1.89 5.56 2.54
N LEU A 88 0.79 5.95 1.92
CA LEU A 88 0.56 5.63 0.52
C LEU A 88 0.93 6.83 -0.33
N GLU A 89 1.77 6.59 -1.34
CA GLU A 89 2.10 7.59 -2.33
C GLU A 89 1.63 7.08 -3.69
N ILE A 90 0.79 7.86 -4.34
CA ILE A 90 0.27 7.49 -5.66
C ILE A 90 1.13 8.21 -6.70
N LEU A 91 1.79 7.42 -7.55
CA LEU A 91 2.67 7.97 -8.56
C LEU A 91 1.87 8.41 -9.77
N GLU A 92 2.23 9.56 -10.33
CA GLU A 92 1.55 10.11 -11.50
C GLU A 92 2.39 10.05 -12.78
#